data_5f54ca8b7cb0169fb6799d4a2d725882
#
_entry.id   5f54ca8b7cb0169fb6799d4a2d725882
#
_cell.length_a   1.000
_cell.length_b   1.000
_cell.length_c   1.000
_cell.angle_alpha   90.00
_cell.angle_beta   90.00
_cell.angle_gamma   90.00
#
_symmetry.space_group_name_H-M   'P 1'
#
loop_
_entity.id
_entity.type
_entity.pdbx_description
1 polymer ?
#
loop_
_entity_poly.entity_id
_entity_poly.type
_entity_poly.pdbx_seq_one_letter_code
_entity_poly.pdbx_strand_id
1 'polypeptide(L)'
;MKSNKTLLDELNNKLEKEYNEFIQEIIKLDPLSIINKTYEITLKQEIKDLYVGSDTLDRYEIKALLERNNTLKYLYESWLEYDFDIHKEVEELVQEDINELCREYVDKHLLSCKDDSKYIIISDTLEELNNYDFCYHIKQKYGLGEYESFSPLLVKEILDSGGTRYLYDFLNEVKDNEQLKYLVDINTFNSNFYNNIEEKILPILKETITREKKQKDKEER
;
A
#
# COMPACT_ATOMS: atom_id res chain seq x y z
N MET A 1 7.77 8.67 -3.47
CA MET A 1 6.61 7.84 -3.10
C MET A 1 5.72 8.65 -2.16
N LYS A 2 4.37 8.57 -2.30
CA LYS A 2 3.43 9.29 -1.40
C LYS A 2 3.35 8.55 -0.06
N SER A 3 3.20 9.26 1.05
CA SER A 3 2.94 8.66 2.37
C SER A 3 1.52 8.09 2.47
N ASN A 4 1.26 7.15 3.39
CA ASN A 4 -0.09 6.63 3.64
C ASN A 4 -1.06 7.76 4.00
N LYS A 5 -0.63 8.70 4.81
CA LYS A 5 -1.43 9.89 5.14
C LYS A 5 -1.84 10.68 3.90
N THR A 6 -0.92 10.90 2.96
CA THR A 6 -1.23 11.61 1.70
C THR A 6 -2.22 10.82 0.84
N LEU A 7 -2.08 9.49 0.78
CA LEU A 7 -3.01 8.64 0.04
C LEU A 7 -4.40 8.62 0.69
N LEU A 8 -4.47 8.58 2.02
CA LEU A 8 -5.72 8.64 2.76
C LEU A 8 -6.42 10.00 2.57
N ASP A 9 -5.68 11.11 2.59
CA ASP A 9 -6.23 12.43 2.29
C ASP A 9 -6.81 12.49 0.86
N GLU A 10 -6.14 11.87 -0.12
CA GLU A 10 -6.64 11.76 -1.49
C GLU A 10 -7.92 10.92 -1.57
N LEU A 11 -7.99 9.79 -0.84
CA LEU A 11 -9.18 8.96 -0.77
C LEU A 11 -10.35 9.72 -0.13
N ASN A 12 -10.13 10.38 0.99
CA ASN A 12 -11.15 11.18 1.66
C ASN A 12 -11.68 12.31 0.76
N ASN A 13 -10.81 13.01 0.05
CA ASN A 13 -11.21 14.03 -0.91
C ASN A 13 -12.02 13.44 -2.08
N LYS A 14 -11.69 12.24 -2.52
CA LYS A 14 -12.43 11.52 -3.57
C LYS A 14 -13.83 11.14 -3.10
N LEU A 15 -13.95 10.52 -1.90
CA LEU A 15 -15.23 10.13 -1.33
C LEU A 15 -16.12 11.34 -1.05
N GLU A 16 -15.55 12.44 -0.54
CA GLU A 16 -16.27 13.70 -0.33
C GLU A 16 -16.81 14.27 -1.64
N LYS A 17 -15.99 14.25 -2.70
CA LYS A 17 -16.41 14.70 -4.03
C LYS A 17 -17.53 13.84 -4.57
N GLU A 18 -17.41 12.51 -4.53
CA GLU A 18 -18.42 11.56 -5.00
C GLU A 18 -19.72 11.69 -4.21
N TYR A 19 -19.65 11.92 -2.89
CA TYR A 19 -20.81 12.18 -2.06
C TYR A 19 -21.50 13.50 -2.44
N ASN A 20 -20.74 14.57 -2.63
CA ASN A 20 -21.29 15.85 -3.03
C ASN A 20 -21.95 15.80 -4.41
N GLU A 21 -21.36 15.07 -5.37
CA GLU A 21 -21.98 14.83 -6.70
C GLU A 21 -23.30 14.07 -6.55
N PHE A 22 -23.33 13.01 -5.74
CA PHE A 22 -24.56 12.28 -5.42
C PHE A 22 -25.64 13.18 -4.78
N ILE A 23 -25.29 14.01 -3.80
CA ILE A 23 -26.24 14.96 -3.18
C ILE A 23 -26.77 15.96 -4.21
N GLN A 24 -25.94 16.46 -5.14
CA GLN A 24 -26.36 17.34 -6.22
C GLN A 24 -27.33 16.66 -7.19
N GLU A 25 -27.34 15.36 -7.34
CA GLU A 25 -28.34 14.61 -8.09
C GLU A 25 -29.62 14.46 -7.28
N ILE A 26 -29.53 14.14 -5.99
CA ILE A 26 -30.69 13.95 -5.10
C ILE A 26 -31.52 15.22 -4.98
N ILE A 27 -30.94 16.40 -4.83
CA ILE A 27 -31.68 17.65 -4.66
C ILE A 27 -32.48 18.08 -5.91
N LYS A 28 -32.23 17.44 -7.06
CA LYS A 28 -33.01 17.66 -8.29
C LYS A 28 -34.26 16.81 -8.36
N LEU A 29 -34.41 15.85 -7.45
CA LEU A 29 -35.56 14.96 -7.38
C LEU A 29 -36.76 15.68 -6.71
N ASP A 30 -37.97 15.15 -6.93
CA ASP A 30 -39.13 15.58 -6.18
C ASP A 30 -39.06 15.17 -4.70
N PRO A 31 -39.80 15.85 -3.80
CA PRO A 31 -39.67 15.59 -2.34
C PRO A 31 -39.97 14.15 -1.95
N LEU A 32 -40.85 13.44 -2.60
CA LEU A 32 -41.20 12.06 -2.28
C LEU A 32 -40.03 11.12 -2.67
N SER A 33 -39.43 11.36 -3.82
CA SER A 33 -38.24 10.62 -4.27
C SER A 33 -37.03 10.86 -3.34
N ILE A 34 -36.86 12.08 -2.80
CA ILE A 34 -35.82 12.38 -1.81
C ILE A 34 -36.04 11.58 -0.53
N ILE A 35 -37.30 11.53 -0.02
CA ILE A 35 -37.66 10.75 1.17
C ILE A 35 -37.29 9.26 0.98
N ASN A 36 -37.60 8.70 -0.19
CA ASN A 36 -37.31 7.31 -0.52
C ASN A 36 -35.78 7.03 -0.61
N LYS A 37 -34.97 8.07 -0.78
CA LYS A 37 -33.49 7.98 -0.83
C LYS A 37 -32.81 8.28 0.51
N THR A 38 -33.58 8.57 1.58
CA THR A 38 -33.01 8.96 2.89
C THR A 38 -32.05 7.90 3.42
N TYR A 39 -32.40 6.62 3.28
CA TYR A 39 -31.54 5.51 3.69
C TYR A 39 -30.19 5.49 2.93
N GLU A 40 -30.24 5.61 1.60
CA GLU A 40 -29.04 5.69 0.78
C GLU A 40 -28.17 6.92 1.13
N ILE A 41 -28.81 8.06 1.41
CA ILE A 41 -28.10 9.28 1.81
C ILE A 41 -27.35 9.05 3.12
N THR A 42 -28.03 8.51 4.14
CA THR A 42 -27.45 8.26 5.46
C THR A 42 -26.29 7.30 5.38
N LEU A 43 -26.45 6.17 4.70
CA LEU A 43 -25.39 5.16 4.59
C LEU A 43 -24.18 5.66 3.81
N LYS A 44 -24.38 6.34 2.70
CA LYS A 44 -23.25 6.91 1.96
C LYS A 44 -22.49 7.96 2.77
N GLN A 45 -23.21 8.71 3.63
CA GLN A 45 -22.57 9.61 4.58
C GLN A 45 -21.73 8.85 5.60
N GLU A 46 -22.27 7.78 6.19
CA GLU A 46 -21.55 6.95 7.16
C GLU A 46 -20.33 6.28 6.53
N ILE A 47 -20.46 5.69 5.34
CA ILE A 47 -19.34 5.09 4.60
C ILE A 47 -18.23 6.13 4.32
N LYS A 48 -18.63 7.35 3.89
CA LYS A 48 -17.68 8.43 3.66
C LYS A 48 -16.91 8.80 4.94
N ASP A 49 -17.61 8.88 6.05
CA ASP A 49 -17.05 9.34 7.34
C ASP A 49 -16.23 8.22 8.03
N LEU A 50 -16.42 6.95 7.67
CA LEU A 50 -15.73 5.79 8.24
C LEU A 50 -14.21 5.90 8.14
N TYR A 51 -13.69 6.44 7.04
CA TYR A 51 -12.26 6.52 6.76
C TYR A 51 -11.63 7.87 7.10
N VAL A 52 -12.43 8.84 7.59
CA VAL A 52 -11.91 10.15 8.01
C VAL A 52 -11.12 10.01 9.29
N GLY A 53 -9.81 10.17 9.20
CA GLY A 53 -8.90 10.06 10.35
C GLY A 53 -8.66 8.63 10.84
N SER A 54 -9.03 7.63 10.04
CA SER A 54 -8.81 6.21 10.34
C SER A 54 -7.43 5.77 9.86
N ASP A 55 -6.71 5.01 10.70
CA ASP A 55 -5.46 4.34 10.34
C ASP A 55 -5.70 2.84 10.01
N THR A 56 -6.95 2.46 9.71
CA THR A 56 -7.36 1.06 9.51
C THR A 56 -7.00 0.51 8.14
N LEU A 57 -6.88 1.38 7.13
CA LEU A 57 -6.54 0.95 5.76
C LEU A 57 -5.05 0.91 5.51
N ASP A 58 -4.60 -0.19 4.91
CA ASP A 58 -3.24 -0.28 4.40
C ASP A 58 -3.05 0.51 3.09
N ARG A 59 -1.80 0.63 2.67
CA ARG A 59 -1.41 1.37 1.47
C ARG A 59 -2.06 0.88 0.19
N TYR A 60 -2.19 -0.44 0.03
CA TYR A 60 -2.70 -1.05 -1.19
C TYR A 60 -4.22 -1.05 -1.22
N GLU A 61 -4.86 -1.15 -0.07
CA GLU A 61 -6.30 -0.93 0.08
C GLU A 61 -6.68 0.49 -0.36
N ILE A 62 -5.96 1.50 0.14
CA ILE A 62 -6.20 2.89 -0.27
C ILE A 62 -6.00 3.07 -1.78
N LYS A 63 -4.94 2.50 -2.36
CA LYS A 63 -4.69 2.60 -3.80
C LYS A 63 -5.76 1.89 -4.63
N ALA A 64 -6.18 0.71 -4.21
CA ALA A 64 -7.25 -0.04 -4.86
C ALA A 64 -8.55 0.77 -4.90
N LEU A 65 -8.91 1.40 -3.78
CA LEU A 65 -10.06 2.30 -3.69
C LEU A 65 -9.89 3.56 -4.56
N LEU A 66 -8.69 4.13 -4.62
CA LEU A 66 -8.40 5.30 -5.45
C LEU A 66 -8.49 5.01 -6.96
N GLU A 67 -8.11 3.82 -7.42
CA GLU A 67 -8.22 3.41 -8.83
C GLU A 67 -9.65 3.13 -9.28
N ARG A 68 -10.55 2.83 -8.36
CA ARG A 68 -11.92 2.46 -8.70
C ARG A 68 -12.76 3.67 -9.11
N ASN A 69 -13.54 3.54 -10.15
CA ASN A 69 -14.53 4.55 -10.54
C ASN A 69 -15.74 4.49 -9.60
N ASN A 70 -16.20 5.63 -9.08
CA ASN A 70 -17.31 5.71 -8.14
C ASN A 70 -17.14 4.81 -6.90
N THR A 71 -16.09 5.06 -6.15
CA THR A 71 -15.74 4.29 -4.95
C THR A 71 -16.85 4.26 -3.92
N LEU A 72 -17.48 5.41 -3.64
CA LEU A 72 -18.57 5.50 -2.69
C LEU A 72 -19.78 4.66 -3.12
N LYS A 73 -20.10 4.65 -4.42
CA LYS A 73 -21.18 3.83 -4.96
C LYS A 73 -20.86 2.35 -4.82
N TYR A 74 -19.64 1.96 -5.13
CA TYR A 74 -19.18 0.57 -5.00
C TYR A 74 -19.31 0.08 -3.55
N LEU A 75 -18.79 0.83 -2.59
CA LEU A 75 -18.85 0.49 -1.17
C LEU A 75 -20.29 0.41 -0.65
N TYR A 76 -21.17 1.29 -1.14
CA TYR A 76 -22.59 1.25 -0.83
C TYR A 76 -23.30 0.02 -1.43
N GLU A 77 -23.00 -0.35 -2.67
CA GLU A 77 -23.59 -1.51 -3.35
C GLU A 77 -23.13 -2.81 -2.70
N SER A 78 -21.83 -2.93 -2.37
CA SER A 78 -21.30 -4.04 -1.60
C SER A 78 -22.04 -4.21 -0.27
N TRP A 79 -22.25 -3.11 0.45
CA TRP A 79 -22.99 -3.16 1.71
C TRP A 79 -24.44 -3.67 1.52
N LEU A 80 -25.15 -3.28 0.46
CA LEU A 80 -26.52 -3.73 0.19
C LEU A 80 -26.65 -5.24 -0.09
N GLU A 81 -25.60 -5.90 -0.55
CA GLU A 81 -25.63 -7.33 -0.85
C GLU A 81 -25.67 -8.19 0.41
N TYR A 82 -25.30 -7.63 1.56
CA TYR A 82 -25.13 -8.35 2.83
C TYR A 82 -26.26 -8.14 3.86
N ASP A 83 -27.39 -7.59 3.51
CA ASP A 83 -28.66 -7.36 4.26
C ASP A 83 -28.75 -7.95 5.70
N PHE A 84 -27.92 -7.54 6.64
CA PHE A 84 -28.06 -7.84 8.08
C PHE A 84 -27.42 -6.77 9.01
N ASP A 85 -28.02 -6.63 10.18
CA ASP A 85 -27.81 -5.80 11.39
C ASP A 85 -26.68 -4.72 11.39
N ILE A 86 -27.11 -3.47 11.37
CA ILE A 86 -26.56 -2.26 10.75
C ILE A 86 -25.17 -1.78 11.25
N HIS A 87 -24.66 -2.12 12.43
CA HIS A 87 -23.52 -1.37 13.00
C HIS A 87 -22.19 -2.14 13.18
N LYS A 88 -22.22 -3.44 13.33
CA LYS A 88 -21.00 -4.23 13.57
C LYS A 88 -20.54 -5.04 12.37
N GLU A 89 -21.47 -5.37 11.50
CA GLU A 89 -21.21 -6.21 10.32
C GLU A 89 -20.75 -5.39 9.10
N VAL A 90 -21.07 -4.08 9.04
CA VAL A 90 -20.63 -3.19 7.94
C VAL A 90 -19.12 -3.11 7.84
N GLU A 91 -18.42 -2.95 8.96
CA GLU A 91 -16.97 -2.83 8.99
C GLU A 91 -16.28 -4.12 8.50
N GLU A 92 -16.73 -5.29 8.99
CA GLU A 92 -16.15 -6.59 8.61
C GLU A 92 -16.40 -6.93 7.14
N LEU A 93 -17.60 -6.66 6.60
CA LEU A 93 -17.99 -6.99 5.24
C LEU A 93 -17.34 -6.06 4.21
N VAL A 94 -17.33 -4.76 4.50
CA VAL A 94 -16.62 -3.76 3.65
C VAL A 94 -15.12 -4.09 3.63
N GLN A 95 -14.55 -4.56 4.75
CA GLN A 95 -13.15 -4.95 4.82
C GLN A 95 -12.85 -6.19 3.97
N GLU A 96 -13.75 -7.18 3.89
CA GLU A 96 -13.57 -8.34 3.01
C GLU A 96 -13.51 -7.93 1.53
N ASP A 97 -14.40 -7.06 1.08
CA ASP A 97 -14.40 -6.55 -0.30
C ASP A 97 -13.16 -5.69 -0.60
N ILE A 98 -12.72 -4.87 0.36
CA ILE A 98 -11.48 -4.10 0.24
C ILE A 98 -10.28 -5.05 0.12
N ASN A 99 -10.24 -6.12 0.90
CA ASN A 99 -9.17 -7.12 0.85
C ASN A 99 -9.14 -7.84 -0.51
N GLU A 100 -10.30 -8.16 -1.10
CA GLU A 100 -10.36 -8.76 -2.44
C GLU A 100 -9.86 -7.78 -3.50
N LEU A 101 -10.32 -6.53 -3.44
CA LEU A 101 -9.88 -5.47 -4.33
C LEU A 101 -8.38 -5.21 -4.22
N CYS A 102 -7.84 -5.23 -2.99
CA CYS A 102 -6.41 -5.13 -2.73
C CYS A 102 -5.63 -6.26 -3.38
N ARG A 103 -6.10 -7.52 -3.27
CA ARG A 103 -5.47 -8.67 -3.94
C ARG A 103 -5.46 -8.48 -5.46
N GLU A 104 -6.60 -8.12 -6.06
CA GLU A 104 -6.68 -7.86 -7.51
C GLU A 104 -5.73 -6.76 -7.95
N TYR A 105 -5.63 -5.67 -7.15
CA TYR A 105 -4.70 -4.57 -7.40
C TYR A 105 -3.26 -5.05 -7.38
N VAL A 106 -2.87 -5.76 -6.32
CA VAL A 106 -1.52 -6.30 -6.15
C VAL A 106 -1.16 -7.26 -7.28
N ASP A 107 -2.04 -8.23 -7.61
CA ASP A 107 -1.83 -9.20 -8.67
C ASP A 107 -1.66 -8.53 -10.03
N LYS A 108 -2.52 -7.57 -10.37
CA LYS A 108 -2.44 -6.79 -11.61
C LYS A 108 -1.10 -6.07 -11.76
N HIS A 109 -0.62 -5.47 -10.68
CA HIS A 109 0.63 -4.69 -10.71
C HIS A 109 1.88 -5.56 -10.61
N LEU A 110 1.83 -6.70 -9.91
CA LEU A 110 2.90 -7.70 -9.90
C LEU A 110 3.09 -8.36 -11.25
N LEU A 111 2.00 -8.74 -11.94
CA LEU A 111 2.06 -9.32 -13.29
C LEU A 111 2.70 -8.39 -14.32
N SER A 112 2.68 -7.08 -14.05
CA SER A 112 3.37 -6.09 -14.89
C SER A 112 4.89 -6.00 -14.65
N CYS A 113 5.43 -6.69 -13.64
CA CYS A 113 6.85 -6.69 -13.31
C CYS A 113 7.60 -7.71 -14.17
N LYS A 114 8.47 -7.26 -15.07
CA LYS A 114 9.27 -8.13 -15.98
C LYS A 114 10.35 -8.95 -15.26
N ASP A 115 10.57 -8.72 -13.98
CA ASP A 115 11.67 -9.32 -13.23
C ASP A 115 11.25 -9.54 -11.75
N ASP A 116 10.24 -10.41 -11.57
CA ASP A 116 9.60 -10.65 -10.28
C ASP A 116 10.57 -11.19 -9.23
N SER A 117 11.56 -11.99 -9.65
CA SER A 117 12.46 -12.67 -8.72
C SER A 117 13.29 -11.72 -7.86
N LYS A 118 13.73 -10.59 -8.40
CA LYS A 118 14.53 -9.61 -7.63
C LYS A 118 13.71 -8.91 -6.55
N TYR A 119 12.46 -8.54 -6.86
CA TYR A 119 11.57 -7.87 -5.92
C TYR A 119 11.18 -8.81 -4.77
N ILE A 120 10.94 -10.08 -5.07
CA ILE A 120 10.65 -11.11 -4.08
C ILE A 120 11.83 -11.28 -3.11
N ILE A 121 13.06 -11.47 -3.62
CA ILE A 121 14.24 -11.68 -2.77
C ILE A 121 14.51 -10.47 -1.87
N ILE A 122 14.36 -9.25 -2.39
CA ILE A 122 14.54 -8.03 -1.60
C ILE A 122 13.42 -7.89 -0.56
N SER A 123 12.17 -8.15 -0.95
CA SER A 123 11.00 -8.14 -0.08
C SER A 123 11.16 -9.09 1.11
N ASP A 124 11.46 -10.35 0.84
CA ASP A 124 11.65 -11.37 1.88
C ASP A 124 12.74 -10.96 2.88
N THR A 125 13.84 -10.38 2.37
CA THR A 125 14.95 -9.93 3.23
C THR A 125 14.56 -8.71 4.07
N LEU A 126 13.85 -7.74 3.50
CA LEU A 126 13.36 -6.57 4.25
C LEU A 126 12.30 -6.97 5.28
N GLU A 127 11.44 -7.93 4.97
CA GLU A 127 10.43 -8.42 5.91
C GLU A 127 11.09 -9.17 7.07
N GLU A 128 12.11 -9.97 6.81
CA GLU A 128 12.89 -10.62 7.84
C GLU A 128 13.55 -9.59 8.78
N LEU A 129 14.12 -8.50 8.23
CA LEU A 129 14.67 -7.39 9.01
C LEU A 129 13.59 -6.61 9.78
N ASN A 130 12.41 -6.45 9.21
CA ASN A 130 11.28 -5.76 9.80
C ASN A 130 10.79 -6.46 11.08
N ASN A 131 10.79 -7.79 11.10
CA ASN A 131 10.43 -8.60 12.27
C ASN A 131 11.35 -8.34 13.49
N TYR A 132 12.49 -7.70 13.31
CA TYR A 132 13.46 -7.35 14.36
C TYR A 132 13.70 -5.83 14.46
N ASP A 133 12.75 -5.01 14.01
CA ASP A 133 12.77 -3.55 14.08
C ASP A 133 13.92 -2.85 13.35
N PHE A 134 14.64 -3.55 12.45
CA PHE A 134 15.72 -2.92 11.68
C PHE A 134 15.25 -2.03 10.53
N CYS A 135 13.99 -2.11 10.13
CA CYS A 135 13.45 -1.35 8.99
C CYS A 135 12.80 -0.02 9.36
N TYR A 136 12.85 0.42 10.61
CA TYR A 136 12.23 1.67 11.07
C TYR A 136 12.59 2.89 10.20
N HIS A 137 13.87 3.08 9.89
CA HIS A 137 14.32 4.20 9.06
C HIS A 137 13.82 4.15 7.61
N ILE A 138 13.66 2.94 7.04
CA ILE A 138 13.06 2.77 5.71
C ILE A 138 11.59 3.18 5.79
N LYS A 139 10.87 2.67 6.78
CA LYS A 139 9.45 3.00 6.99
C LYS A 139 9.25 4.51 7.12
N GLN A 140 10.00 5.17 7.98
CA GLN A 140 9.93 6.63 8.11
C GLN A 140 10.21 7.36 6.80
N LYS A 141 11.27 6.98 6.08
CA LYS A 141 11.67 7.63 4.84
C LYS A 141 10.58 7.58 3.76
N TYR A 142 9.90 6.45 3.64
CA TYR A 142 8.88 6.25 2.61
C TYR A 142 7.46 6.46 3.11
N GLY A 143 7.28 6.90 4.36
CA GLY A 143 5.99 7.20 4.96
C GLY A 143 5.10 5.96 5.07
N LEU A 144 5.71 4.82 5.40
CA LEU A 144 5.03 3.55 5.62
C LEU A 144 4.48 3.49 7.05
N GLY A 145 3.37 2.77 7.22
CA GLY A 145 2.82 2.46 8.53
C GLY A 145 3.75 1.57 9.35
N GLU A 146 3.61 1.60 10.69
CA GLU A 146 4.42 0.79 11.60
C GLU A 146 4.29 -0.71 11.29
N TYR A 147 3.07 -1.17 10.99
CA TYR A 147 2.74 -2.57 10.72
C TYR A 147 2.76 -2.93 9.22
N GLU A 148 3.11 -2.00 8.35
CA GLU A 148 3.13 -2.23 6.91
C GLU A 148 4.27 -3.20 6.54
N SER A 149 3.93 -4.26 5.80
CA SER A 149 4.87 -5.28 5.35
C SER A 149 5.60 -4.86 4.06
N PHE A 150 6.81 -5.40 3.87
CA PHE A 150 7.59 -5.17 2.66
C PHE A 150 7.20 -6.15 1.54
N SER A 151 6.08 -5.89 0.87
CA SER A 151 5.66 -6.69 -0.29
C SER A 151 6.58 -6.46 -1.50
N PRO A 152 6.65 -7.40 -2.46
CA PRO A 152 7.40 -7.21 -3.71
C PRO A 152 6.97 -5.96 -4.49
N LEU A 153 5.69 -5.61 -4.43
CA LEU A 153 5.16 -4.41 -5.07
C LEU A 153 5.67 -3.13 -4.39
N LEU A 154 5.73 -3.10 -3.06
CA LEU A 154 6.31 -1.99 -2.31
C LEU A 154 7.80 -1.81 -2.62
N VAL A 155 8.56 -2.90 -2.68
CA VAL A 155 9.97 -2.87 -3.08
C VAL A 155 10.12 -2.29 -4.47
N LYS A 156 9.28 -2.71 -5.43
CA LYS A 156 9.27 -2.12 -6.76
C LYS A 156 9.03 -0.62 -6.72
N GLU A 157 8.03 -0.15 -6.00
CA GLU A 157 7.73 1.28 -5.87
C GLU A 157 8.88 2.08 -5.24
N ILE A 158 9.57 1.51 -4.24
CA ILE A 158 10.76 2.12 -3.65
C ILE A 158 11.86 2.28 -4.70
N LEU A 159 12.14 1.23 -5.47
CA LEU A 159 13.17 1.27 -6.52
C LEU A 159 12.80 2.25 -7.65
N ASP A 160 11.57 2.20 -8.15
CA ASP A 160 11.07 3.08 -9.21
C ASP A 160 11.05 4.57 -8.77
N SER A 161 10.91 4.84 -7.48
CA SER A 161 11.01 6.20 -6.91
C SER A 161 12.45 6.69 -6.69
N GLY A 162 13.45 5.95 -7.15
CA GLY A 162 14.88 6.29 -7.02
C GLY A 162 15.49 5.85 -5.68
N GLY A 163 14.84 4.92 -4.96
CA GLY A 163 15.31 4.37 -3.69
C GLY A 163 16.45 3.37 -3.78
N THR A 164 16.89 3.01 -4.99
CA THR A 164 17.91 1.98 -5.24
C THR A 164 19.19 2.22 -4.43
N ARG A 165 19.71 3.46 -4.45
CA ARG A 165 20.93 3.82 -3.72
C ARG A 165 20.75 3.72 -2.21
N TYR A 166 19.60 4.15 -1.71
CA TYR A 166 19.30 4.10 -0.28
C TYR A 166 19.20 2.66 0.23
N LEU A 167 18.50 1.78 -0.50
CA LEU A 167 18.43 0.37 -0.14
C LEU A 167 19.80 -0.32 -0.20
N TYR A 168 20.63 0.02 -1.18
CA TYR A 168 21.98 -0.48 -1.28
C TYR A 168 22.82 -0.10 -0.06
N ASP A 169 22.85 1.17 0.32
CA ASP A 169 23.62 1.68 1.45
C ASP A 169 23.10 1.07 2.77
N PHE A 170 21.77 0.99 2.96
CA PHE A 170 21.14 0.35 4.11
C PHE A 170 21.50 -1.13 4.25
N LEU A 171 21.35 -1.94 3.20
CA LEU A 171 21.66 -3.37 3.25
C LEU A 171 23.18 -3.63 3.41
N ASN A 172 24.02 -2.72 2.94
CA ASN A 172 25.45 -2.81 3.18
C ASN A 172 25.82 -2.50 4.64
N GLU A 173 25.13 -1.56 5.30
CA GLU A 173 25.28 -1.32 6.74
C GLU A 173 24.75 -2.51 7.56
N VAL A 174 23.61 -3.08 7.19
CA VAL A 174 23.04 -4.29 7.81
C VAL A 174 24.02 -5.46 7.77
N LYS A 175 24.69 -5.66 6.65
CA LYS A 175 25.67 -6.74 6.48
C LYS A 175 26.81 -6.65 7.51
N ASP A 176 27.22 -5.45 7.88
CA ASP A 176 28.33 -5.21 8.80
C ASP A 176 27.88 -5.03 10.27
N ASN A 177 26.56 -5.15 10.55
CA ASN A 177 25.99 -4.94 11.88
C ASN A 177 26.25 -6.12 12.82
N GLU A 178 27.01 -5.89 13.89
CA GLU A 178 27.39 -6.92 14.86
C GLU A 178 26.19 -7.47 15.68
N GLN A 179 25.15 -6.64 15.94
CA GLN A 179 23.94 -7.12 16.63
C GLN A 179 23.17 -8.11 15.76
N LEU A 180 23.06 -7.82 14.47
CA LEU A 180 22.44 -8.71 13.50
C LEU A 180 23.21 -10.03 13.35
N LYS A 181 24.53 -9.97 13.29
CA LYS A 181 25.36 -11.19 13.26
C LYS A 181 25.10 -12.08 14.48
N TYR A 182 25.01 -11.47 15.66
CA TYR A 182 24.68 -12.20 16.89
C TYR A 182 23.30 -12.86 16.82
N LEU A 183 22.26 -12.15 16.32
CA LEU A 183 20.91 -12.71 16.18
C LEU A 183 20.85 -13.86 15.17
N VAL A 184 21.62 -13.80 14.09
CA VAL A 184 21.74 -14.89 13.12
C VAL A 184 22.41 -16.12 13.71
N ASP A 185 23.46 -15.93 14.51
CA ASP A 185 24.20 -17.03 15.16
C ASP A 185 23.30 -17.81 16.15
N ILE A 186 22.28 -17.20 16.74
CA ILE A 186 21.31 -17.87 17.61
C ILE A 186 20.07 -18.43 16.88
N ASN A 187 20.15 -18.63 15.57
CA ASN A 187 19.11 -19.22 14.71
C ASN A 187 17.78 -18.43 14.64
N THR A 188 17.81 -17.14 14.78
CA THR A 188 16.65 -16.29 14.63
C THR A 188 16.37 -15.90 13.17
N PHE A 189 17.37 -15.98 12.29
CA PHE A 189 17.26 -15.67 10.87
C PHE A 189 17.40 -16.91 9.97
N ASN A 190 16.86 -16.84 8.77
CA ASN A 190 17.09 -17.83 7.73
C ASN A 190 18.59 -18.02 7.47
N SER A 191 19.06 -19.26 7.42
CA SER A 191 20.47 -19.61 7.22
C SER A 191 21.12 -19.02 5.95
N ASN A 192 20.30 -18.57 5.01
CA ASN A 192 20.76 -17.94 3.77
C ASN A 192 20.66 -16.41 3.78
N PHE A 193 20.28 -15.79 4.89
CA PHE A 193 20.03 -14.36 4.98
C PHE A 193 21.21 -13.50 4.48
N TYR A 194 22.40 -13.68 5.04
CA TYR A 194 23.59 -12.93 4.61
C TYR A 194 23.99 -13.24 3.17
N ASN A 195 23.91 -14.51 2.76
CA ASN A 195 24.20 -14.90 1.38
C ASN A 195 23.25 -14.23 0.41
N ASN A 196 21.96 -14.10 0.77
CA ASN A 196 21.00 -13.38 -0.07
C ASN A 196 21.36 -11.90 -0.20
N ILE A 197 21.76 -11.23 0.90
CA ILE A 197 22.18 -9.83 0.84
C ILE A 197 23.46 -9.70 -0.02
N GLU A 198 24.51 -10.45 0.30
CA GLU A 198 25.84 -10.25 -0.28
C GLU A 198 25.96 -10.75 -1.72
N GLU A 199 25.42 -11.95 -2.01
CA GLU A 199 25.62 -12.62 -3.30
C GLU A 199 24.49 -12.30 -4.31
N LYS A 200 23.29 -11.94 -3.85
CA LYS A 200 22.14 -11.70 -4.74
C LYS A 200 21.70 -10.25 -4.77
N ILE A 201 21.39 -9.65 -3.61
CA ILE A 201 20.72 -8.34 -3.58
C ILE A 201 21.68 -7.19 -3.87
N LEU A 202 22.81 -7.10 -3.15
CA LEU A 202 23.78 -6.02 -3.36
C LEU A 202 24.32 -5.94 -4.80
N PRO A 203 24.63 -7.05 -5.49
CA PRO A 203 25.00 -7.02 -6.91
C PRO A 203 23.90 -6.46 -7.81
N ILE A 204 22.62 -6.87 -7.60
CA ILE A 204 21.46 -6.39 -8.38
C ILE A 204 21.30 -4.87 -8.20
N LEU A 205 21.31 -4.39 -6.95
CA LEU A 205 21.16 -2.96 -6.66
C LEU A 205 22.32 -2.14 -7.24
N LYS A 206 23.55 -2.65 -7.17
CA LYS A 206 24.75 -2.00 -7.74
C LYS A 206 24.68 -1.89 -9.25
N GLU A 207 24.21 -2.93 -9.92
CA GLU A 207 23.98 -2.91 -11.37
C GLU A 207 22.91 -1.88 -11.76
N THR A 208 21.80 -1.85 -11.03
CA THR A 208 20.72 -0.87 -11.23
C THR A 208 21.23 0.56 -11.08
N ILE A 209 21.95 0.87 -10.00
CA ILE A 209 22.59 2.20 -9.78
C ILE A 209 23.49 2.58 -10.96
N THR A 210 24.24 1.62 -11.49
CA THR A 210 25.15 1.87 -12.61
C THR A 210 24.39 2.18 -13.91
N ARG A 211 23.27 1.50 -14.14
CA ARG A 211 22.39 1.77 -15.30
C ARG A 211 21.71 3.13 -15.18
N GLU A 212 21.19 3.48 -14.02
CA GLU A 212 20.56 4.79 -13.75
C GLU A 212 21.52 5.96 -14.01
N LYS A 213 22.79 5.83 -13.56
CA LYS A 213 23.83 6.85 -13.85
C LYS A 213 24.10 7.01 -15.33
N LYS A 214 24.26 5.89 -16.07
CA LYS A 214 24.51 5.94 -17.52
C LYS A 214 23.34 6.53 -18.29
N GLN A 215 22.13 6.41 -17.78
CA GLN A 215 20.92 6.96 -18.41
C GLN A 215 20.86 8.48 -18.20
N LYS A 216 21.12 8.96 -16.98
CA LYS A 216 21.23 10.41 -16.68
C LYS A 216 22.32 11.09 -17.49
N ASP A 217 23.51 10.48 -17.61
CA ASP A 217 24.63 11.02 -18.40
C ASP A 217 24.31 11.11 -19.91
N LYS A 218 23.33 10.33 -20.41
CA LYS A 218 22.86 10.41 -21.80
C LYS A 218 21.79 11.48 -22.03
N GLU A 219 20.96 11.75 -21.01
CA GLU A 219 19.89 12.76 -21.08
C GLU A 219 20.44 14.19 -20.92
N GLU A 220 21.60 14.33 -20.27
CA GLU A 220 22.31 15.61 -20.09
C GLU A 220 23.22 16.00 -21.28
N ARG A 221 23.34 15.14 -22.30
CA ARG A 221 24.12 15.40 -23.53
C ARG A 221 23.25 15.72 -24.71
#